data_963fbffae1c1fd73c80133586e25f9e4
#
_entry.id   963fbffae1c1fd73c80133586e25f9e4
#
_cell.length_a   1.000
_cell.length_b   1.000
_cell.length_c   1.000
_cell.angle_alpha   90.00
_cell.angle_beta   90.00
_cell.angle_gamma   90.00
#
_symmetry.space_group_name_H-M   'P 1'
#
loop_
_entity.id
_entity.type
_entity.pdbx_description
1 polymer ?
#
loop_
_entity_poly.entity_id
_entity_poly.type
_entity_poly.pdbx_seq_one_letter_code
_entity_poly.pdbx_strand_id
1 'polypeptide(L)'
;IKELVFKQNFKYDTTQKFWVKLSQTLDFGFGFMGLNGDGRYTCGYSNYDFEPNFSKRSFSNQVLSFEPKANKKDSLFWNTIRPVPLTNEELNDYIKKDSLQELKKSKPYLDSLDRVTNKFNITDPLLGYTYRNTSNKWRLNYKGPGAGVSFNTIQGYTSKIGVTFFKWYTENR
;
A
#
# COMPACT_ATOMS: atom_id res chain seq x y z
N ILE A 1 -13.93 17.44 10.92
CA ILE A 1 -14.62 17.40 9.62
C ILE A 1 -15.08 18.80 9.33
N LYS A 2 -14.73 19.39 8.18
CA LYS A 2 -15.14 20.73 7.75
C LYS A 2 -16.42 20.68 6.94
N GLU A 3 -16.55 19.65 6.11
CA GLU A 3 -17.68 19.44 5.23
C GLU A 3 -17.98 17.96 5.11
N LEU A 4 -19.26 17.61 5.00
CA LEU A 4 -19.72 16.25 4.77
C LEU A 4 -20.95 16.31 3.87
N VAL A 5 -20.82 15.80 2.64
CA VAL A 5 -21.91 15.77 1.67
C VAL A 5 -22.21 14.31 1.33
N PHE A 6 -23.46 13.94 1.52
CA PHE A 6 -23.94 12.58 1.27
C PHE A 6 -24.95 12.59 0.12
N LYS A 7 -24.60 11.90 -0.98
CA LYS A 7 -25.43 11.81 -2.18
C LYS A 7 -25.83 10.35 -2.41
N GLN A 8 -27.09 10.12 -2.67
CA GLN A 8 -27.61 8.78 -2.99
C GLN A 8 -28.42 8.83 -4.27
N ASN A 9 -28.20 7.85 -5.15
CA ASN A 9 -28.96 7.67 -6.38
C ASN A 9 -29.81 6.41 -6.27
N PHE A 10 -31.07 6.53 -6.64
CA PHE A 10 -32.02 5.45 -6.63
C PHE A 10 -32.60 5.24 -8.03
N LYS A 11 -32.96 4.01 -8.35
CA LYS A 11 -33.72 3.65 -9.53
C LYS A 11 -35.00 2.93 -9.09
N TYR A 12 -36.10 3.24 -9.75
CA TYR A 12 -37.33 2.51 -9.54
C TYR A 12 -37.28 1.17 -10.27
N ASP A 13 -37.46 0.08 -9.53
CA ASP A 13 -37.62 -1.24 -10.10
C ASP A 13 -39.10 -1.50 -10.39
N THR A 14 -39.45 -1.63 -11.67
CA THR A 14 -40.79 -1.81 -12.15
C THR A 14 -41.36 -3.18 -11.84
N THR A 15 -40.52 -4.19 -11.67
CA THR A 15 -40.90 -5.56 -11.37
C THR A 15 -41.28 -5.69 -9.91
N GLN A 16 -40.45 -5.16 -9.03
CA GLN A 16 -40.65 -5.23 -7.58
C GLN A 16 -41.47 -4.05 -7.02
N LYS A 17 -41.74 -3.03 -7.86
CA LYS A 17 -42.51 -1.83 -7.52
C LYS A 17 -41.96 -1.01 -6.35
N PHE A 18 -40.61 -0.93 -6.19
CA PHE A 18 -39.97 -0.06 -5.20
C PHE A 18 -38.63 0.53 -5.68
N TRP A 19 -38.13 1.48 -4.95
CA TRP A 19 -36.88 2.14 -5.26
C TRP A 19 -35.69 1.36 -4.72
N VAL A 20 -34.74 1.04 -5.60
CA VAL A 20 -33.48 0.41 -5.24
C VAL A 20 -32.32 1.42 -5.32
N LYS A 21 -31.40 1.36 -4.39
CA LYS A 21 -30.24 2.23 -4.34
C LYS A 21 -29.23 1.78 -5.40
N LEU A 22 -28.82 2.66 -6.31
CA LEU A 22 -27.80 2.37 -7.32
C LEU A 22 -26.38 2.73 -6.86
N SER A 23 -26.26 3.91 -6.26
CA SER A 23 -24.98 4.40 -5.80
C SER A 23 -25.11 5.32 -4.61
N GLN A 24 -24.04 5.44 -3.87
CA GLN A 24 -23.91 6.33 -2.74
C GLN A 24 -22.53 6.96 -2.78
N THR A 25 -22.47 8.27 -2.69
CA THR A 25 -21.21 9.02 -2.64
C THR A 25 -21.16 9.83 -1.35
N LEU A 26 -20.04 9.75 -0.67
CA LEU A 26 -19.72 10.51 0.51
C LEU A 26 -18.53 11.40 0.18
N ASP A 27 -18.74 12.69 0.07
CA ASP A 27 -17.69 13.70 -0.06
C ASP A 27 -17.42 14.28 1.33
N PHE A 28 -16.16 14.32 1.75
CA PHE A 28 -15.79 14.87 3.07
C PHE A 28 -14.50 15.69 2.99
N GLY A 29 -14.52 16.81 3.68
CA GLY A 29 -13.35 17.64 3.91
C GLY A 29 -12.89 17.55 5.37
N PHE A 30 -11.60 17.45 5.58
CA PHE A 30 -11.01 17.47 6.92
C PHE A 30 -9.87 18.48 7.01
N GLY A 31 -9.63 18.96 8.22
CA GLY A 31 -8.49 19.82 8.54
C GLY A 31 -8.01 19.52 9.94
N PHE A 32 -6.69 19.29 10.07
CA PHE A 32 -6.04 19.02 11.35
C PHE A 32 -4.63 19.61 11.35
N MET A 33 -4.31 20.44 12.32
CA MET A 33 -2.98 21.07 12.52
C MET A 33 -2.38 21.71 11.26
N GLY A 34 -3.21 22.43 10.47
CA GLY A 34 -2.75 23.09 9.23
C GLY A 34 -2.73 22.19 8.00
N LEU A 35 -2.95 20.88 8.14
CA LEU A 35 -3.14 19.94 7.04
C LEU A 35 -4.62 19.91 6.66
N ASN A 36 -4.91 20.17 5.40
CA ASN A 36 -6.24 20.06 4.82
C ASN A 36 -6.25 18.95 3.78
N GLY A 37 -7.33 18.20 3.74
CA GLY A 37 -7.53 17.16 2.74
C GLY A 37 -9.00 16.96 2.46
N ASP A 38 -9.28 16.52 1.25
CA ASP A 38 -10.62 16.15 0.79
C ASP A 38 -10.61 14.68 0.40
N GLY A 39 -11.72 14.00 0.65
CA GLY A 39 -11.88 12.61 0.29
C GLY A 39 -13.25 12.36 -0.31
N ARG A 40 -13.31 11.40 -1.22
CA ARG A 40 -14.54 10.89 -1.80
C ARG A 40 -14.60 9.39 -1.65
N TYR A 41 -15.70 8.90 -1.13
CA TYR A 41 -16.00 7.49 -1.07
C TYR A 41 -17.26 7.20 -1.87
N THR A 42 -17.17 6.28 -2.84
CA THR A 42 -18.29 5.90 -3.70
C THR A 42 -18.58 4.41 -3.57
N CYS A 43 -19.82 4.07 -3.24
CA CYS A 43 -20.33 2.71 -3.27
C CYS A 43 -21.33 2.54 -4.42
N GLY A 44 -21.19 1.45 -5.17
CA GLY A 44 -22.20 0.98 -6.11
C GLY A 44 -22.91 -0.26 -5.59
N TYR A 45 -24.18 -0.36 -5.88
CA TYR A 45 -25.04 -1.47 -5.51
C TYR A 45 -25.63 -2.10 -6.77
N SER A 46 -25.45 -3.40 -6.94
CA SER A 46 -25.94 -4.16 -8.08
C SER A 46 -26.33 -5.57 -7.65
N ASN A 47 -26.96 -6.30 -8.55
CA ASN A 47 -27.34 -7.71 -8.34
C ASN A 47 -28.19 -7.90 -7.09
N TYR A 48 -29.28 -7.11 -6.98
CA TYR A 48 -30.21 -7.22 -5.88
C TYR A 48 -30.93 -8.56 -5.91
N ASP A 49 -30.84 -9.29 -4.81
CA ASP A 49 -31.67 -10.44 -4.54
C ASP A 49 -32.79 -10.03 -3.58
N PHE A 50 -34.03 -10.09 -4.06
CA PHE A 50 -35.21 -9.62 -3.32
C PHE A 50 -35.88 -10.73 -2.49
N GLU A 51 -35.50 -11.97 -2.74
CA GLU A 51 -36.01 -13.14 -2.00
C GLU A 51 -34.86 -14.01 -1.47
N PRO A 52 -33.94 -13.43 -0.70
CA PRO A 52 -32.75 -14.14 -0.27
C PRO A 52 -33.12 -15.26 0.71
N ASN A 53 -32.69 -16.48 0.40
CA ASN A 53 -32.87 -17.63 1.27
C ASN A 53 -31.65 -17.87 2.14
N PHE A 54 -31.55 -17.15 3.24
CA PHE A 54 -30.41 -17.26 4.16
C PHE A 54 -30.58 -18.37 5.19
N SER A 55 -29.62 -19.24 5.32
CA SER A 55 -29.48 -20.20 6.41
C SER A 55 -28.59 -19.63 7.52
N LYS A 56 -28.58 -20.26 8.71
CA LYS A 56 -27.66 -19.89 9.81
C LYS A 56 -26.17 -19.94 9.45
N ARG A 57 -25.81 -20.63 8.36
CA ARG A 57 -24.44 -20.79 7.86
C ARG A 57 -24.12 -19.98 6.60
N SER A 58 -25.07 -19.18 6.13
CA SER A 58 -24.88 -18.36 4.91
C SER A 58 -23.83 -17.26 5.09
N PHE A 59 -23.54 -16.87 6.31
CA PHE A 59 -22.54 -15.88 6.63
C PHE A 59 -21.36 -16.55 7.36
N SER A 60 -20.16 -16.36 6.82
CA SER A 60 -18.93 -16.76 7.49
C SER A 60 -18.52 -15.70 8.54
N ASN A 61 -17.63 -16.07 9.47
CA ASN A 61 -17.05 -15.11 10.42
C ASN A 61 -16.02 -14.16 9.74
N GLN A 62 -15.84 -14.28 8.42
CA GLN A 62 -14.90 -13.47 7.65
C GLN A 62 -15.53 -12.11 7.38
N VAL A 63 -14.97 -11.08 8.01
CA VAL A 63 -15.46 -9.69 7.90
C VAL A 63 -15.01 -9.04 6.59
N LEU A 64 -13.86 -9.43 6.06
CA LEU A 64 -13.27 -8.88 4.84
C LEU A 64 -12.64 -10.00 4.01
N SER A 65 -12.94 -10.02 2.73
CA SER A 65 -12.35 -10.93 1.76
C SER A 65 -11.92 -10.18 0.50
N PHE A 66 -10.76 -10.51 -0.02
CA PHE A 66 -10.29 -10.00 -1.31
C PHE A 66 -10.23 -11.14 -2.30
N GLU A 67 -10.71 -10.90 -3.51
CA GLU A 67 -10.52 -11.85 -4.59
C GLU A 67 -9.03 -12.03 -4.92
N PRO A 68 -8.59 -13.24 -5.24
CA PRO A 68 -7.23 -13.48 -5.71
C PRO A 68 -6.91 -12.55 -6.89
N LYS A 69 -5.77 -11.86 -6.82
CA LYS A 69 -5.31 -10.92 -7.87
C LYS A 69 -6.25 -9.71 -8.11
N ALA A 70 -7.08 -9.31 -7.15
CA ALA A 70 -7.93 -8.12 -7.27
C ALA A 70 -7.13 -6.86 -7.67
N ASN A 71 -5.91 -6.71 -7.14
CA ASN A 71 -5.00 -5.60 -7.44
C ASN A 71 -4.28 -5.70 -8.80
N LYS A 72 -4.48 -6.79 -9.57
CA LYS A 72 -3.87 -7.03 -10.87
C LYS A 72 -4.86 -6.96 -12.03
N LYS A 73 -6.10 -6.59 -11.73
CA LYS A 73 -7.13 -6.38 -12.76
C LYS A 73 -6.79 -5.15 -13.61
N ASP A 74 -7.08 -5.22 -14.90
CA ASP A 74 -6.81 -4.15 -15.85
C ASP A 74 -7.85 -3.00 -15.76
N SER A 75 -7.57 -1.91 -16.47
CA SER A 75 -8.45 -0.75 -16.50
C SER A 75 -9.81 -1.05 -17.13
N LEU A 76 -9.86 -1.97 -18.11
CA LEU A 76 -11.11 -2.37 -18.75
C LEU A 76 -12.06 -3.06 -17.77
N PHE A 77 -11.51 -3.99 -16.95
CA PHE A 77 -12.29 -4.64 -15.89
C PHE A 77 -12.87 -3.60 -14.92
N TRP A 78 -12.05 -2.66 -14.45
CA TRP A 78 -12.50 -1.64 -13.51
C TRP A 78 -13.55 -0.70 -14.12
N ASN A 79 -13.41 -0.34 -15.40
CA ASN A 79 -14.39 0.50 -16.08
C ASN A 79 -15.76 -0.20 -16.26
N THR A 80 -15.75 -1.53 -16.40
CA THR A 80 -16.99 -2.31 -16.55
C THR A 80 -17.76 -2.39 -15.24
N ILE A 81 -17.07 -2.54 -14.10
CA ILE A 81 -17.74 -2.74 -12.81
C ILE A 81 -17.97 -1.46 -12.01
N ARG A 82 -17.33 -0.35 -12.39
CA ARG A 82 -17.52 0.92 -11.71
C ARG A 82 -18.92 1.49 -11.96
N PRO A 83 -19.72 1.72 -10.90
CA PRO A 83 -21.04 2.31 -11.04
C PRO A 83 -20.99 3.81 -11.37
N VAL A 84 -19.89 4.47 -11.06
CA VAL A 84 -19.63 5.88 -11.34
C VAL A 84 -18.29 6.00 -12.07
N PRO A 85 -18.26 6.61 -13.27
CA PRO A 85 -17.01 6.80 -14.00
C PRO A 85 -16.04 7.71 -13.24
N LEU A 86 -14.74 7.53 -13.51
CA LEU A 86 -13.71 8.40 -12.97
C LEU A 86 -13.87 9.83 -13.51
N THR A 87 -13.58 10.81 -12.67
CA THR A 87 -13.39 12.18 -13.13
C THR A 87 -12.07 12.32 -13.90
N ASN A 88 -11.93 13.38 -14.68
CA ASN A 88 -10.68 13.65 -15.41
C ASN A 88 -9.48 13.85 -14.44
N GLU A 89 -9.72 14.42 -13.26
CA GLU A 89 -8.69 14.58 -12.23
C GLU A 89 -8.22 13.23 -11.68
N GLU A 90 -9.16 12.35 -11.36
CA GLU A 90 -8.86 11.00 -10.88
C GLU A 90 -8.11 10.18 -11.94
N LEU A 91 -8.53 10.26 -13.21
CA LEU A 91 -7.86 9.58 -14.32
C LEU A 91 -6.41 10.05 -14.48
N ASN A 92 -6.20 11.37 -14.47
CA ASN A 92 -4.86 11.96 -14.55
C ASN A 92 -3.99 11.57 -13.35
N ASP A 93 -4.57 11.50 -12.15
CA ASP A 93 -3.86 11.07 -10.95
C ASP A 93 -3.42 9.58 -11.03
N TYR A 94 -4.27 8.70 -11.56
CA TYR A 94 -3.91 7.30 -11.82
C TYR A 94 -2.74 7.20 -12.80
N ILE A 95 -2.81 7.88 -13.96
CA ILE A 95 -1.73 7.87 -14.95
C ILE A 95 -0.42 8.39 -14.35
N LYS A 96 -0.50 9.46 -13.56
CA LYS A 96 0.68 10.03 -12.87
C LYS A 96 1.25 9.07 -11.83
N LYS A 97 0.40 8.40 -11.06
CA LYS A 97 0.83 7.43 -10.05
C LYS A 97 1.47 6.20 -10.67
N ASP A 98 0.91 5.69 -11.77
CA ASP A 98 1.46 4.56 -12.49
C ASP A 98 2.85 4.87 -13.05
N SER A 99 3.01 6.01 -13.73
CA SER A 99 4.31 6.45 -14.25
C SER A 99 5.35 6.68 -13.14
N LEU A 100 4.94 7.26 -12.01
CA LEU A 100 5.80 7.40 -10.83
C LEU A 100 6.19 6.05 -10.21
N GLN A 101 5.27 5.09 -10.20
CA GLN A 101 5.54 3.76 -9.69
C GLN A 101 6.55 3.01 -10.58
N GLU A 102 6.41 3.12 -11.90
CA GLU A 102 7.37 2.56 -12.85
C GLU A 102 8.75 3.20 -12.69
N LEU A 103 8.79 4.52 -12.59
CA LEU A 103 10.04 5.24 -12.33
C LEU A 103 10.71 4.75 -11.05
N LYS A 104 9.96 4.63 -9.95
CA LYS A 104 10.48 4.16 -8.66
C LYS A 104 10.97 2.71 -8.68
N LYS A 105 10.46 1.88 -9.59
CA LYS A 105 10.92 0.49 -9.80
C LYS A 105 12.11 0.41 -10.75
N SER A 106 12.41 1.47 -11.48
CA SER A 106 13.50 1.48 -12.45
C SER A 106 14.85 1.32 -11.78
N LYS A 107 15.75 0.60 -12.44
CA LYS A 107 17.11 0.38 -11.93
C LYS A 107 17.87 1.70 -11.67
N PRO A 108 17.85 2.71 -12.59
CA PRO A 108 18.54 3.98 -12.36
C PRO A 108 18.06 4.70 -11.09
N TYR A 109 16.74 4.66 -10.81
CA TYR A 109 16.19 5.28 -9.61
C TYR A 109 16.65 4.54 -8.34
N LEU A 110 16.58 3.20 -8.33
CA LEU A 110 17.04 2.39 -7.21
C LEU A 110 18.53 2.56 -6.95
N ASP A 111 19.35 2.57 -8.00
CA ASP A 111 20.80 2.79 -7.89
C ASP A 111 21.12 4.21 -7.36
N SER A 112 20.31 5.22 -7.71
CA SER A 112 20.47 6.57 -7.16
C SER A 112 20.17 6.64 -5.66
N LEU A 113 19.14 5.94 -5.19
CA LEU A 113 18.83 5.81 -3.77
C LEU A 113 19.94 5.06 -3.02
N ASP A 114 20.40 3.96 -3.60
CA ASP A 114 21.48 3.17 -3.01
C ASP A 114 22.79 3.98 -2.90
N ARG A 115 23.08 4.83 -3.89
CA ARG A 115 24.26 5.73 -3.85
C ARG A 115 24.23 6.68 -2.66
N VAL A 116 23.06 7.21 -2.31
CA VAL A 116 22.90 8.09 -1.15
C VAL A 116 23.04 7.30 0.16
N THR A 117 22.41 6.12 0.22
CA THR A 117 22.41 5.28 1.42
C THR A 117 23.75 4.62 1.69
N ASN A 118 24.50 4.27 0.63
CA ASN A 118 25.79 3.57 0.69
C ASN A 118 26.98 4.53 0.81
N LYS A 119 26.75 5.79 1.22
CA LYS A 119 27.88 6.69 1.50
C LYS A 119 28.71 6.14 2.63
N PHE A 120 30.02 5.98 2.38
CA PHE A 120 30.96 5.50 3.36
C PHE A 120 31.52 6.66 4.21
N ASN A 121 31.56 6.48 5.51
CA ASN A 121 32.12 7.42 6.48
C ASN A 121 33.38 6.85 7.11
N ILE A 122 34.26 7.72 7.56
CA ILE A 122 35.57 7.33 8.19
C ILE A 122 35.36 6.52 9.48
N THR A 123 34.21 6.64 10.12
CA THR A 123 33.82 5.91 11.34
C THR A 123 33.23 4.53 11.08
N ASP A 124 32.85 4.22 9.85
CA ASP A 124 32.17 2.97 9.51
C ASP A 124 33.00 1.72 9.76
N PRO A 125 34.32 1.69 9.56
CA PRO A 125 35.15 0.54 9.92
C PRO A 125 35.10 0.20 11.41
N LEU A 126 34.93 1.22 12.27
CA LEU A 126 34.86 1.05 13.71
C LEU A 126 33.45 0.72 14.20
N LEU A 127 32.44 1.45 13.72
CA LEU A 127 31.08 1.35 14.22
C LEU A 127 30.26 0.30 13.45
N GLY A 128 30.51 0.16 12.16
CA GLY A 128 29.80 -0.72 11.26
C GLY A 128 29.26 -0.01 10.04
N TYR A 129 29.02 -0.77 8.98
CA TYR A 129 28.58 -0.28 7.69
C TYR A 129 27.56 -1.21 7.05
N THR A 130 26.57 -0.63 6.41
CA THR A 130 25.58 -1.40 5.66
C THR A 130 25.62 -1.00 4.18
N TYR A 131 26.03 -1.91 3.34
CA TYR A 131 25.90 -1.76 1.89
C TYR A 131 24.62 -2.40 1.40
N ARG A 132 23.85 -1.67 0.61
CA ARG A 132 22.59 -2.13 0.03
C ARG A 132 22.66 -2.07 -1.49
N ASN A 133 22.14 -3.11 -2.14
CA ASN A 133 21.88 -3.13 -3.57
C ASN A 133 20.39 -3.50 -3.76
N THR A 134 19.56 -2.46 -3.87
CA THR A 134 18.11 -2.61 -3.92
C THR A 134 17.67 -3.23 -5.23
N SER A 135 18.32 -2.91 -6.35
CA SER A 135 17.98 -3.46 -7.66
C SER A 135 18.24 -4.97 -7.73
N ASN A 136 19.31 -5.45 -7.13
CA ASN A 136 19.66 -6.88 -7.07
C ASN A 136 19.17 -7.58 -5.81
N LYS A 137 18.39 -6.89 -4.97
CA LYS A 137 17.73 -7.42 -3.76
C LYS A 137 18.68 -8.09 -2.78
N TRP A 138 19.81 -7.47 -2.47
CA TRP A 138 20.71 -7.95 -1.43
C TRP A 138 21.26 -6.81 -0.56
N ARG A 139 21.73 -7.18 0.62
CA ARG A 139 22.32 -6.28 1.60
C ARG A 139 23.46 -6.98 2.33
N LEU A 140 24.57 -6.28 2.48
CA LEU A 140 25.71 -6.68 3.30
C LEU A 140 25.74 -5.77 4.53
N ASN A 141 25.70 -6.36 5.72
CA ASN A 141 25.79 -5.63 6.97
C ASN A 141 27.10 -6.03 7.67
N TYR A 142 27.98 -5.07 7.85
CA TYR A 142 29.21 -5.18 8.62
C TYR A 142 29.00 -4.52 9.98
N LYS A 143 29.25 -5.27 11.06
CA LYS A 143 29.26 -4.78 12.43
C LYS A 143 30.70 -4.60 12.86
N GLY A 144 31.13 -3.34 13.04
CA GLY A 144 32.49 -3.01 13.45
C GLY A 144 32.78 -3.30 14.92
N PRO A 145 34.06 -3.36 15.30
CA PRO A 145 34.49 -3.68 16.66
C PRO A 145 33.95 -2.71 17.72
N GLY A 146 33.78 -1.43 17.39
CA GLY A 146 33.27 -0.41 18.30
C GLY A 146 31.78 -0.56 18.64
N ALA A 147 30.98 -1.13 17.72
CA ALA A 147 29.54 -1.31 17.93
C ALA A 147 29.19 -2.46 18.90
N GLY A 148 30.14 -3.29 19.25
CA GLY A 148 29.93 -4.48 20.11
C GLY A 148 30.87 -4.54 21.30
N VAL A 149 31.44 -3.42 21.73
CA VAL A 149 32.30 -3.37 22.92
C VAL A 149 31.45 -3.58 24.18
N SER A 150 31.85 -4.51 24.99
CA SER A 150 31.27 -4.75 26.31
C SER A 150 32.37 -5.07 27.33
N PHE A 151 32.11 -4.76 28.56
CA PHE A 151 33.00 -5.06 29.70
C PHE A 151 32.31 -6.03 30.66
N ASN A 152 33.03 -7.08 31.05
CA ASN A 152 32.62 -8.02 32.05
C ASN A 152 33.78 -8.22 33.01
N THR A 153 33.52 -8.25 34.33
CA THR A 153 34.54 -8.41 35.37
C THR A 153 35.35 -9.71 35.29
N ILE A 154 34.79 -10.74 34.63
CA ILE A 154 35.46 -12.03 34.44
C ILE A 154 36.27 -12.06 33.14
N GLN A 155 35.72 -11.49 32.05
CA GLN A 155 36.31 -11.57 30.71
C GLN A 155 37.08 -10.28 30.32
N GLY A 156 36.93 -9.20 31.08
CA GLY A 156 37.47 -7.90 30.70
C GLY A 156 36.70 -7.26 29.52
N TYR A 157 37.39 -6.54 28.71
CA TYR A 157 36.85 -5.92 27.50
C TYR A 157 36.70 -6.95 26.39
N THR A 158 35.48 -7.01 25.84
CA THR A 158 35.16 -7.87 24.70
C THR A 158 34.64 -7.00 23.54
N SER A 159 35.02 -7.36 22.33
CA SER A 159 34.53 -6.72 21.11
C SER A 159 34.07 -7.80 20.12
N LYS A 160 33.00 -7.53 19.39
CA LYS A 160 32.43 -8.47 18.41
C LYS A 160 32.40 -7.84 17.02
N ILE A 161 33.05 -8.52 16.07
CA ILE A 161 32.97 -8.17 14.66
C ILE A 161 32.04 -9.17 13.98
N GLY A 162 31.19 -8.70 13.09
CA GLY A 162 30.26 -9.57 12.37
C GLY A 162 29.99 -9.09 10.96
N VAL A 163 29.77 -10.03 10.06
CA VAL A 163 29.31 -9.77 8.70
C VAL A 163 28.08 -10.60 8.44
N THR A 164 27.03 -9.95 7.97
CA THR A 164 25.78 -10.62 7.64
C THR A 164 25.36 -10.28 6.22
N PHE A 165 25.12 -11.29 5.41
CA PHE A 165 24.65 -11.14 4.05
C PHE A 165 23.18 -11.57 3.97
N PHE A 166 22.34 -10.70 3.40
CA PHE A 166 20.92 -10.97 3.14
C PHE A 166 20.65 -10.87 1.65
N LYS A 167 19.94 -11.87 1.11
CA LYS A 167 19.43 -11.84 -0.25
C LYS A 167 17.96 -12.19 -0.23
N TRP A 168 17.15 -11.35 -0.88
CA TRP A 168 15.70 -11.58 -1.02
C TRP A 168 15.43 -12.22 -2.37
N TYR A 169 14.74 -13.33 -2.36
CA TYR A 169 14.24 -13.97 -3.57
C TYR A 169 12.79 -13.56 -3.77
N THR A 170 12.44 -13.20 -5.02
CA THR A 170 11.03 -12.95 -5.35
C THR A 170 10.42 -14.33 -5.60
N GLU A 171 9.55 -14.80 -4.75
CA GLU A 171 8.69 -15.92 -5.10
C GLU A 171 7.80 -15.50 -6.24
N ASN A 172 7.96 -16.12 -7.40
CA ASN A 172 6.96 -16.10 -8.46
C ASN A 172 5.79 -16.99 -8.01
N ARG A 173 4.89 -16.44 -7.22
CA ARG A 173 3.58 -17.06 -6.97
C ARG A 173 2.53 -16.44 -7.86
#